data_9c5e0155b094f39bd94575e18d06f22e
#
_entry.id   9c5e0155b094f39bd94575e18d06f22e
#
_cell.length_a   1.000
_cell.length_b   1.000
_cell.length_c   1.000
_cell.angle_alpha   90.00
_cell.angle_beta   90.00
_cell.angle_gamma   90.00
#
_symmetry.space_group_name_H-M   'P 1'
#
loop_
_entity.id
_entity.type
_entity.pdbx_description
1 polymer ?
#
loop_
_entity_poly.entity_id
_entity_poly.type
_entity_poly.pdbx_seq_one_letter_code
_entity_poly.pdbx_strand_id
1 'polypeptide(L)'
;MRAALVDYFREEATIMIATEAAAEGINLQFCSLVINYDLPWNPQRIEQRIGRCHRYGQKFDVVVVNFINKANAADVRVYELLNDKFKLFDGVFGASDEVLGSIESGVDFEKRIARIYQECRTTEQIEL
;
A
#
# COMPACT_ATOMS: atom_id res chain seq x y z
N MET A 1 -20.16 -8.45 12.72
CA MET A 1 -19.80 -9.18 11.48
C MET A 1 -18.32 -9.13 11.14
N ARG A 2 -17.68 -7.95 11.12
CA ARG A 2 -16.22 -7.84 10.85
C ARG A 2 -15.36 -8.59 11.87
N ALA A 3 -15.68 -8.50 13.16
CA ALA A 3 -14.94 -9.20 14.22
C ALA A 3 -14.98 -10.72 14.04
N ALA A 4 -16.14 -11.28 13.69
CA ALA A 4 -16.28 -12.72 13.44
C ALA A 4 -15.44 -13.19 12.24
N LEU A 5 -15.29 -12.38 11.19
CA LEU A 5 -14.44 -12.69 10.05
C LEU A 5 -12.95 -12.66 10.43
N VAL A 6 -12.55 -11.73 11.28
CA VAL A 6 -11.15 -11.65 11.77
C VAL A 6 -10.85 -12.84 12.66
N ASP A 7 -11.75 -13.23 13.54
CA ASP A 7 -11.59 -14.41 14.40
C ASP A 7 -11.53 -15.69 13.58
N TYR A 8 -12.39 -15.82 12.58
CA TYR A 8 -12.34 -16.97 11.65
C TYR A 8 -11.02 -17.00 10.85
N PHE A 9 -10.53 -15.87 10.39
CA PHE A 9 -9.23 -15.79 9.73
C PHE A 9 -8.07 -16.17 10.65
N ARG A 10 -8.14 -15.76 11.92
CA ARG A 10 -7.11 -16.09 12.91
C ARG A 10 -7.03 -17.59 13.20
N GLU A 11 -8.16 -18.26 13.30
CA GLU A 11 -8.26 -19.60 13.83
C GLU A 11 -8.37 -20.71 12.76
N GLU A 12 -9.07 -20.42 11.67
CA GLU A 12 -9.48 -21.43 10.69
C GLU A 12 -8.96 -21.15 9.27
N ALA A 13 -9.02 -19.90 8.82
CA ALA A 13 -8.69 -19.57 7.44
C ALA A 13 -7.20 -19.25 7.25
N THR A 14 -6.67 -19.64 6.11
CA THR A 14 -5.25 -19.40 5.75
C THR A 14 -5.06 -18.04 5.06
N ILE A 15 -6.07 -17.59 4.31
CA ILE A 15 -6.00 -16.39 3.49
C ILE A 15 -7.25 -15.54 3.71
N MET A 16 -7.08 -14.24 3.87
CA MET A 16 -8.16 -13.26 3.86
C MET A 16 -8.00 -12.33 2.66
N ILE A 17 -9.05 -12.23 1.86
CA ILE A 17 -9.14 -11.25 0.77
C ILE A 17 -10.11 -10.16 1.22
N ALA A 18 -9.65 -8.92 1.17
CA ALA A 18 -10.45 -7.78 1.61
C ALA A 18 -10.27 -6.57 0.70
N THR A 19 -11.33 -5.80 0.54
CA THR A 19 -11.23 -4.46 -0.01
C THR A 19 -10.70 -3.51 1.07
N GLU A 20 -10.22 -2.35 0.66
CA GLU A 20 -9.72 -1.32 1.57
C GLU A 20 -10.78 -0.92 2.61
N ALA A 21 -12.02 -0.69 2.17
CA ALA A 21 -13.13 -0.37 3.05
C ALA A 21 -13.46 -1.50 4.04
N ALA A 22 -13.35 -2.75 3.62
CA ALA A 22 -13.58 -3.90 4.48
C ALA A 22 -12.46 -4.08 5.51
N ALA A 23 -11.22 -3.77 5.14
CA ALA A 23 -10.05 -3.87 6.00
C ALA A 23 -9.91 -2.70 6.98
N GLU A 24 -10.64 -1.61 6.79
CA GLU A 24 -10.56 -0.43 7.64
C GLU A 24 -10.96 -0.73 9.08
N GLY A 25 -10.13 -0.30 10.03
CA GLY A 25 -10.41 -0.44 11.46
C GLY A 25 -10.18 -1.83 12.06
N ILE A 26 -9.81 -2.84 11.26
CA ILE A 26 -9.49 -4.18 11.78
C ILE A 26 -8.04 -4.29 12.25
N ASN A 27 -7.81 -5.21 13.19
CA ASN A 27 -6.50 -5.51 13.71
C ASN A 27 -6.06 -6.90 13.25
N LEU A 28 -4.94 -6.96 12.54
CA LEU A 28 -4.38 -8.17 11.94
C LEU A 28 -2.95 -8.45 12.45
N GLN A 29 -2.64 -8.15 13.70
CA GLN A 29 -1.30 -8.35 14.29
C GLN A 29 -0.81 -9.80 14.27
N PHE A 30 -1.71 -10.76 14.14
CA PHE A 30 -1.37 -12.18 14.00
C PHE A 30 -0.93 -12.54 12.58
N CYS A 31 -1.11 -11.62 11.62
CA CYS A 31 -0.74 -11.82 10.22
C CYS A 31 0.59 -11.12 9.93
N SER A 32 1.53 -11.82 9.32
CA SER A 32 2.85 -11.30 8.97
C SER A 32 3.09 -11.16 7.47
N LEU A 33 2.10 -11.43 6.65
CA LEU A 33 2.17 -11.30 5.19
C LEU A 33 1.04 -10.42 4.68
N VAL A 34 1.38 -9.35 4.00
CA VAL A 34 0.46 -8.44 3.32
C VAL A 34 0.71 -8.50 1.83
N ILE A 35 -0.33 -8.77 1.05
CA ILE A 35 -0.25 -8.79 -0.41
C ILE A 35 -1.12 -7.66 -0.94
N ASN A 36 -0.52 -6.66 -1.56
CA ASN A 36 -1.22 -5.63 -2.31
C ASN A 36 -1.42 -6.10 -3.75
N TYR A 37 -2.61 -6.61 -4.03
CA TYR A 37 -2.98 -7.05 -5.37
C TYR A 37 -3.09 -5.86 -6.33
N ASP A 38 -3.64 -4.76 -5.83
CA ASP A 38 -3.63 -3.44 -6.43
C ASP A 38 -2.80 -2.48 -5.57
N LEU A 39 -1.84 -1.81 -6.17
CA LEU A 39 -1.02 -0.84 -5.46
C LEU A 39 -1.78 0.48 -5.36
N PRO A 40 -2.12 0.97 -4.15
CA PRO A 40 -2.76 2.27 -4.01
C PRO A 40 -1.81 3.39 -4.41
N TRP A 41 -2.35 4.41 -5.04
CA TRP A 41 -1.58 5.57 -5.50
C TRP A 41 -1.17 6.50 -4.36
N ASN A 42 -1.91 6.46 -3.26
CA ASN A 42 -1.60 7.26 -2.08
C ASN A 42 -0.69 6.47 -1.13
N PRO A 43 0.53 6.95 -0.85
CA PRO A 43 1.47 6.27 0.03
C PRO A 43 0.94 6.08 1.45
N GLN A 44 0.10 6.99 1.95
CA GLN A 44 -0.53 6.85 3.26
C GLN A 44 -1.45 5.62 3.32
N ARG A 45 -2.12 5.28 2.23
CA ARG A 45 -2.96 4.07 2.16
C ARG A 45 -2.12 2.79 2.23
N ILE A 46 -0.96 2.79 1.61
CA ILE A 46 -0.02 1.65 1.69
C ILE A 46 0.40 1.45 3.14
N GLU A 47 0.80 2.52 3.83
CA GLU A 47 1.17 2.44 5.24
C GLU A 47 0.01 2.03 6.13
N GLN A 48 -1.19 2.52 5.87
CA GLN A 48 -2.39 2.09 6.60
C GLN A 48 -2.66 0.60 6.43
N ARG A 49 -2.51 0.06 5.21
CA ARG A 49 -2.67 -1.38 4.96
C ARG A 49 -1.63 -2.20 5.74
N ILE A 50 -0.38 -1.80 5.68
CA ILE A 50 0.72 -2.45 6.40
C ILE A 50 0.54 -2.31 7.91
N GLY A 51 0.10 -1.15 8.38
CA GLY A 51 -0.16 -0.87 9.78
C GLY A 51 -1.27 -1.72 10.41
N ARG A 52 -2.06 -2.45 9.62
CA ARG A 52 -3.00 -3.45 10.16
C ARG A 52 -2.27 -4.66 10.74
N CYS A 53 -1.14 -5.02 10.16
CA CYS A 53 -0.31 -6.16 10.58
C CYS A 53 0.91 -5.70 11.38
N HIS A 54 1.58 -4.64 10.98
CA HIS A 54 2.76 -4.08 11.63
C HIS A 54 2.36 -3.12 12.75
N ARG A 55 2.12 -3.68 13.95
CA ARG A 55 1.69 -2.96 15.14
C ARG A 55 2.42 -3.45 16.38
N TYR A 56 2.27 -2.72 17.47
CA TYR A 56 2.71 -3.15 18.79
C TYR A 56 2.08 -4.51 19.12
N GLY A 57 2.92 -5.49 19.44
CA GLY A 57 2.48 -6.89 19.66
C GLY A 57 2.70 -7.83 18.48
N GLN A 58 3.14 -7.34 17.32
CA GLN A 58 3.60 -8.17 16.22
C GLN A 58 4.91 -8.88 16.61
N LYS A 59 4.92 -10.21 16.51
CA LYS A 59 6.06 -11.04 16.91
C LYS A 59 7.03 -11.33 15.77
N PHE A 60 6.60 -11.11 14.53
CA PHE A 60 7.35 -11.45 13.32
C PHE A 60 7.53 -10.23 12.44
N ASP A 61 8.55 -10.28 11.61
CA ASP A 61 8.72 -9.28 10.54
C ASP A 61 7.56 -9.38 9.56
N VAL A 62 7.00 -8.24 9.20
CA VAL A 62 5.92 -8.18 8.23
C VAL A 62 6.50 -8.14 6.83
N VAL A 63 6.17 -9.13 6.03
CA VAL A 63 6.53 -9.19 4.61
C VAL A 63 5.42 -8.55 3.78
N VAL A 64 5.79 -7.64 2.92
CA VAL A 64 4.86 -6.95 2.02
C VAL A 64 5.18 -7.29 0.58
N VAL A 65 4.19 -7.83 -0.12
CA VAL A 65 4.26 -8.17 -1.54
C VAL A 65 3.37 -7.23 -2.33
N ASN A 66 3.94 -6.57 -3.34
CA ASN A 66 3.22 -5.68 -4.23
C ASN A 66 3.20 -6.25 -5.65
N PHE A 67 2.01 -6.42 -6.21
CA PHE A 67 1.86 -6.78 -7.61
C PHE A 67 1.84 -5.53 -8.48
N ILE A 68 2.62 -5.58 -9.57
CA ILE A 68 2.74 -4.50 -10.54
C ILE A 68 2.60 -5.07 -11.92
N ASN A 69 1.76 -4.46 -12.75
CA ASN A 69 1.67 -4.82 -14.16
C ASN A 69 2.82 -4.17 -14.94
N LYS A 70 3.88 -4.92 -15.18
CA LYS A 70 5.06 -4.43 -15.93
C LYS A 70 4.76 -4.09 -17.41
N ALA A 71 3.65 -4.60 -17.95
CA ALA A 71 3.22 -4.25 -19.29
C ALA A 71 2.52 -2.89 -19.36
N ASN A 72 2.14 -2.32 -18.21
CA ASN A 72 1.56 -1.00 -18.12
C ASN A 72 2.62 0.00 -17.65
N ALA A 73 3.08 0.85 -18.57
CA ALA A 73 4.10 1.84 -18.27
C ALA A 73 3.68 2.83 -17.16
N ALA A 74 2.40 3.15 -17.04
CA ALA A 74 1.89 4.01 -15.98
C ALA A 74 2.02 3.35 -14.59
N ASP A 75 1.73 2.05 -14.46
CA ASP A 75 1.90 1.32 -13.20
C ASP A 75 3.37 1.27 -12.77
N VAL A 76 4.27 1.02 -13.72
CA VAL A 76 5.72 1.02 -13.48
C VAL A 76 6.18 2.39 -13.00
N ARG A 77 5.74 3.46 -13.67
CA ARG A 77 6.12 4.83 -13.30
C ARG A 77 5.59 5.24 -11.92
N VAL A 78 4.37 4.86 -11.60
CA VAL A 78 3.80 5.09 -10.26
C VAL A 78 4.59 4.35 -9.19
N TYR A 79 4.97 3.11 -9.44
CA TYR A 79 5.81 2.35 -8.52
C TYR A 79 7.16 3.01 -8.29
N GLU A 80 7.85 3.44 -9.35
CA GLU A 80 9.13 4.15 -9.27
C GLU A 80 9.00 5.43 -8.45
N LEU A 81 7.96 6.24 -8.71
CA LEU A 81 7.71 7.46 -7.95
C LEU A 81 7.45 7.20 -6.46
N LEU A 82 6.72 6.15 -6.13
CA LEU A 82 6.48 5.75 -4.75
C LEU A 82 7.76 5.26 -4.07
N ASN A 83 8.57 4.49 -4.78
CA ASN A 83 9.83 3.99 -4.26
C ASN A 83 10.85 5.11 -4.06
N ASP A 84 11.04 5.95 -5.07
CA ASP A 84 12.08 7.00 -5.06
C ASP A 84 11.76 8.13 -4.08
N LYS A 85 10.50 8.59 -4.06
CA LYS A 85 10.11 9.71 -3.20
C LYS A 85 9.92 9.33 -1.74
N PHE A 86 9.40 8.15 -1.50
CA PHE A 86 8.96 7.79 -0.15
C PHE A 86 9.75 6.65 0.47
N LYS A 87 10.63 6.02 -0.30
CA LYS A 87 11.39 4.83 0.13
C LYS A 87 10.51 3.77 0.79
N LEU A 88 9.26 3.70 0.36
CA LEU A 88 8.23 2.86 0.96
C LEU A 88 8.55 1.37 0.91
N PHE A 89 9.43 0.97 -0.02
CA PHE A 89 9.74 -0.43 -0.27
C PHE A 89 11.15 -0.82 0.19
N ASP A 90 11.90 0.10 0.80
CA ASP A 90 13.26 -0.14 1.28
C ASP A 90 13.32 -0.78 2.69
N GLY A 91 12.19 -1.27 3.17
CA GLY A 91 12.12 -2.01 4.45
C GLY A 91 12.10 -1.13 5.69
N VAL A 92 12.07 0.18 5.55
CA VAL A 92 11.99 1.11 6.68
C VAL A 92 10.54 1.55 6.88
N PHE A 93 9.72 0.66 7.46
CA PHE A 93 8.39 1.03 7.90
C PHE A 93 8.47 1.65 9.30
N GLY A 94 7.96 2.85 9.43
CA GLY A 94 7.96 3.60 10.69
C GLY A 94 8.96 4.75 10.72
N ALA A 95 9.64 5.01 9.62
CA ALA A 95 10.36 6.26 9.47
C ALA A 95 9.34 7.36 9.14
N SER A 96 8.69 7.78 10.19
CA SER A 96 8.26 9.13 10.43
C SER A 96 6.99 9.63 9.70
N ASP A 97 6.03 9.96 10.53
CA ASP A 97 5.08 11.05 10.28
C ASP A 97 5.75 12.31 9.68
N GLU A 98 7.05 12.49 9.89
CA GLU A 98 7.85 13.57 9.31
C GLU A 98 8.03 13.46 7.79
N VAL A 99 8.29 12.26 7.27
CA VAL A 99 8.40 12.06 5.81
C VAL A 99 7.04 12.17 5.15
N LEU A 100 5.98 11.69 5.79
CA LEU A 100 4.62 11.82 5.30
C LEU A 100 4.04 13.22 5.50
N GLY A 101 4.45 13.93 6.57
CA GLY A 101 4.03 15.31 6.83
C GLY A 101 4.68 16.37 5.94
N SER A 102 5.81 16.06 5.31
CA SER A 102 6.48 16.92 4.33
C SER A 102 5.95 16.77 2.90
N ILE A 103 5.06 15.80 2.69
CA ILE A 103 4.45 15.54 1.39
C ILE A 103 3.27 16.49 1.22
N GLU A 104 3.24 17.21 0.10
CA GLU A 104 2.04 17.82 -0.46
C GLU A 104 0.84 16.92 -0.16
N SER A 105 -0.28 17.50 0.23
CA SER A 105 -1.45 16.75 0.69
C SER A 105 -1.65 15.49 -0.16
N GLY A 106 -1.96 14.35 0.44
CA GLY A 106 -2.15 13.10 -0.30
C GLY A 106 -3.10 13.23 -1.50
N VAL A 107 -4.00 14.22 -1.44
CA VAL A 107 -4.92 14.61 -2.52
C VAL A 107 -4.18 15.17 -3.74
N ASP A 108 -3.13 15.97 -3.55
CA ASP A 108 -2.39 16.55 -4.68
C ASP A 108 -1.53 15.48 -5.37
N PHE A 109 -1.00 14.54 -4.59
CA PHE A 109 -0.31 13.38 -5.13
C PHE A 109 -1.26 12.47 -5.92
N GLU A 110 -2.44 12.16 -5.41
CA GLU A 110 -3.46 11.37 -6.12
C GLU A 110 -3.89 12.04 -7.44
N LYS A 111 -4.07 13.36 -7.45
CA LYS A 111 -4.37 14.11 -8.68
C LYS A 111 -3.25 14.02 -9.70
N ARG A 112 -2.01 14.07 -9.24
CA ARG A 112 -0.83 13.96 -10.11
C ARG A 112 -0.73 12.56 -10.74
N ILE A 113 -0.98 11.52 -9.96
CA ILE A 113 -1.03 10.15 -10.46
C ILE A 113 -2.19 9.96 -11.44
N ALA A 114 -3.39 10.45 -11.09
CA ALA A 114 -4.55 10.40 -12.00
C ALA A 114 -4.26 11.07 -13.36
N ARG A 115 -3.52 12.18 -13.34
CA ARG A 115 -3.09 12.85 -14.57
C ARG A 115 -2.15 11.98 -15.41
N ILE A 116 -1.19 11.29 -14.79
CA ILE A 116 -0.29 10.35 -15.48
C ILE A 116 -1.10 9.28 -16.20
N TYR A 117 -2.11 8.68 -15.57
CA TYR A 117 -2.96 7.66 -16.19
C TYR A 117 -3.86 8.21 -17.30
N GLN A 118 -4.29 9.47 -17.19
CA GLN A 118 -5.19 10.09 -18.19
C GLN A 118 -4.44 10.60 -19.40
N GLU A 119 -3.29 11.23 -19.20
CA GLU A 119 -2.56 11.96 -20.23
C GLU A 119 -1.45 11.12 -20.87
N CYS A 120 -0.84 10.21 -20.11
CA CYS A 120 0.33 9.45 -20.55
C CYS A 120 -0.08 8.04 -20.96
N ARG A 121 -0.23 7.80 -22.26
CA ARG A 121 -0.56 6.48 -22.83
C ARG A 121 0.67 5.77 -23.42
N THR A 122 1.76 6.47 -23.64
CA THR A 122 3.01 5.91 -24.17
C THR A 122 4.15 6.12 -23.18
N THR A 123 5.19 5.29 -23.29
CA THR A 123 6.38 5.40 -22.46
C THR A 123 7.04 6.78 -22.57
N GLU A 124 7.08 7.34 -23.79
CA GLU A 124 7.66 8.66 -24.05
C GLU A 124 6.89 9.80 -23.37
N GLN A 125 5.58 9.67 -23.19
CA GLN A 125 4.74 10.65 -22.48
C GLN A 125 4.87 10.54 -20.96
N ILE A 126 5.32 9.41 -20.46
CA ILE A 126 5.46 9.14 -19.01
C ILE A 126 6.80 9.64 -18.48
N GLU A 127 7.82 9.74 -19.31
CA GLU A 127 9.16 10.23 -18.94
C GLU A 127 9.25 11.76 -18.76
N LEU A 128 8.21 12.50 -19.16
CA LEU A 128 8.07 13.94 -18.92
C LEU A 128 7.41 14.25 -17.57
#